data_53f7af0dea4cc9e5938dd78aaa1d1151
#
_entry.id   53f7af0dea4cc9e5938dd78aaa1d1151
#
_cell.length_a   1.000
_cell.length_b   1.000
_cell.length_c   1.000
_cell.angle_alpha   90.00
_cell.angle_beta   90.00
_cell.angle_gamma   90.00
#
_symmetry.space_group_name_H-M   'P 1'
#
loop_
_entity.id
_entity.type
_entity.pdbx_description
1 polymer ?
#
loop_
_entity_poly.entity_id
_entity_poly.type
_entity_poly.pdbx_seq_one_letter_code
_entity_poly.pdbx_strand_id
1 'polypeptide(L)'
;MMETDVRNGQKRLEEHVAKTLRENNVEQRDTLNGMMKSSEGRCSFEDKMLTFEFPVQPWQANRVGNMHGGMICTAFDLTIAALARFYAGENFAPTVSLDVKYIRPVKVGDTLTVTARATATGKRITQLTGEAYIKETGRLAATAASVYMNVDTVKEREQNKKTEKVNV
;
A
#
# COMPACT_ATOMS: atom_id res chain seq x y z
N MET A 1 -2.29 2.49 30.47
CA MET A 1 -1.64 3.39 29.51
C MET A 1 -1.44 2.69 28.16
N MET A 2 -0.85 1.49 28.07
CA MET A 2 -0.68 0.74 26.81
C MET A 2 -1.97 0.39 26.03
N GLU A 3 -3.03 -0.04 26.72
CA GLU A 3 -4.30 -0.46 26.08
C GLU A 3 -5.05 0.70 25.41
N THR A 4 -4.98 1.90 26.01
CA THR A 4 -5.56 3.12 25.43
C THR A 4 -4.79 3.57 24.17
N ASP A 5 -3.47 3.41 24.16
CA ASP A 5 -2.62 3.77 23.01
C ASP A 5 -2.87 2.82 21.81
N VAL A 6 -3.02 1.52 22.06
CA VAL A 6 -3.35 0.53 21.03
C VAL A 6 -4.73 0.81 20.44
N ARG A 7 -5.73 1.10 21.27
CA ARG A 7 -7.09 1.43 20.82
C ARG A 7 -7.12 2.69 19.95
N ASN A 8 -6.41 3.74 20.36
CA ASN A 8 -6.30 4.98 19.59
C ASN A 8 -5.54 4.75 18.27
N GLY A 9 -4.49 3.94 18.31
CA GLY A 9 -3.74 3.57 17.12
C GLY A 9 -4.59 2.79 16.11
N GLN A 10 -5.41 1.84 16.60
CA GLN A 10 -6.32 1.06 15.77
C GLN A 10 -7.35 1.96 15.08
N LYS A 11 -8.02 2.85 15.82
CA LYS A 11 -8.98 3.80 15.25
C LYS A 11 -8.36 4.68 14.16
N ARG A 12 -7.16 5.21 14.40
CA ARG A 12 -6.45 6.02 13.40
C ARG A 12 -6.10 5.22 12.14
N LEU A 13 -5.73 3.94 12.29
CA LEU A 13 -5.44 3.07 11.15
C LEU A 13 -6.71 2.81 10.33
N GLU A 14 -7.83 2.51 10.99
CA GLU A 14 -9.13 2.32 10.32
C GLU A 14 -9.59 3.56 9.55
N GLU A 15 -9.50 4.75 10.17
CA GLU A 15 -9.81 6.02 9.52
C GLU A 15 -8.89 6.28 8.30
N HIS A 16 -7.60 5.96 8.42
CA HIS A 16 -6.64 6.10 7.33
C HIS A 16 -6.94 5.15 6.17
N VAL A 17 -7.29 3.89 6.46
CA VAL A 17 -7.68 2.89 5.47
C VAL A 17 -8.94 3.34 4.73
N ALA A 18 -9.99 3.74 5.46
CA ALA A 18 -11.23 4.22 4.86
C ALA A 18 -11.01 5.45 3.96
N LYS A 19 -10.18 6.40 4.40
CA LYS A 19 -9.78 7.57 3.61
C LYS A 19 -9.05 7.15 2.33
N THR A 20 -8.06 6.27 2.42
CA THR A 20 -7.28 5.79 1.27
C THR A 20 -8.16 5.10 0.22
N LEU A 21 -9.08 4.25 0.66
CA LEU A 21 -10.01 3.56 -0.24
C LEU A 21 -10.97 4.54 -0.93
N ARG A 22 -11.45 5.57 -0.22
CA ARG A 22 -12.29 6.62 -0.80
C ARG A 22 -11.50 7.41 -1.85
N GLU A 23 -10.27 7.83 -1.54
CA GLU A 23 -9.40 8.54 -2.48
C GLU A 23 -9.17 7.71 -3.75
N ASN A 24 -8.82 6.43 -3.62
CA ASN A 24 -8.60 5.57 -4.77
C ASN A 24 -9.87 5.34 -5.59
N ASN A 25 -10.96 4.91 -4.97
CA ASN A 25 -12.13 4.40 -5.69
C ASN A 25 -13.13 5.48 -6.12
N VAL A 26 -13.11 6.65 -5.50
CA VAL A 26 -14.05 7.75 -5.77
C VAL A 26 -13.34 8.93 -6.41
N GLU A 27 -12.32 9.46 -5.76
CA GLU A 27 -11.64 10.69 -6.20
C GLU A 27 -10.72 10.42 -7.40
N GLN A 28 -10.07 9.25 -7.42
CA GLN A 28 -9.15 8.80 -8.48
C GLN A 28 -9.71 7.64 -9.32
N ARG A 29 -11.03 7.50 -9.40
CA ARG A 29 -11.69 6.34 -10.03
C ARG A 29 -11.25 6.06 -11.47
N ASP A 30 -10.88 7.09 -12.22
CA ASP A 30 -10.47 7.01 -13.63
C ASP A 30 -8.95 6.84 -13.79
N THR A 31 -8.20 6.70 -12.69
CA THR A 31 -6.78 6.36 -12.68
C THR A 31 -6.58 4.85 -12.46
N LEU A 32 -5.33 4.39 -12.62
CA LEU A 32 -4.96 3.01 -12.33
C LEU A 32 -5.40 2.59 -10.91
N ASN A 33 -5.23 3.47 -9.92
CA ASN A 33 -5.62 3.20 -8.52
C ASN A 33 -7.11 2.86 -8.39
N GLY A 34 -7.98 3.68 -8.98
CA GLY A 34 -9.43 3.47 -8.94
C GLY A 34 -9.88 2.28 -9.79
N MET A 35 -9.24 2.06 -10.95
CA MET A 35 -9.52 0.92 -11.81
C MET A 35 -9.22 -0.42 -11.15
N MET A 36 -8.31 -0.47 -10.17
CA MET A 36 -8.02 -1.68 -9.39
C MET A 36 -9.17 -2.10 -8.48
N LYS A 37 -10.12 -1.21 -8.15
CA LYS A 37 -11.31 -1.46 -7.32
C LYS A 37 -10.99 -2.12 -6.00
N SER A 38 -9.97 -1.60 -5.31
CA SER A 38 -9.57 -2.12 -4.02
C SER A 38 -10.67 -1.99 -2.98
N SER A 39 -10.81 -2.98 -2.12
CA SER A 39 -11.70 -2.96 -0.98
C SER A 39 -10.96 -3.30 0.30
N GLU A 40 -11.56 -2.93 1.44
CA GLU A 40 -10.99 -3.22 2.75
C GLU A 40 -11.10 -4.72 3.07
N GLY A 41 -9.98 -5.29 3.51
CA GLY A 41 -9.95 -6.57 4.18
C GLY A 41 -9.88 -6.36 5.71
N ARG A 42 -8.71 -6.60 6.30
CA ARG A 42 -8.47 -6.49 7.73
C ARG A 42 -7.31 -5.53 8.01
N CYS A 43 -7.39 -4.73 9.08
CA CYS A 43 -6.23 -3.99 9.57
C CYS A 43 -6.04 -4.20 11.08
N SER A 44 -4.79 -4.16 11.54
CA SER A 44 -4.40 -4.30 12.94
C SER A 44 -3.21 -3.39 13.23
N PHE A 45 -3.42 -2.45 14.13
CA PHE A 45 -2.36 -1.55 14.58
C PHE A 45 -1.31 -2.30 15.40
N GLU A 46 -1.73 -3.23 16.25
CA GLU A 46 -0.85 -4.06 17.08
C GLU A 46 0.06 -4.95 16.23
N ASP A 47 -0.51 -5.63 15.22
CA ASP A 47 0.22 -6.48 14.27
C ASP A 47 0.93 -5.68 13.17
N LYS A 48 0.78 -4.34 13.17
CA LYS A 48 1.34 -3.44 12.15
C LYS A 48 0.99 -3.85 10.73
N MET A 49 -0.27 -4.19 10.48
CA MET A 49 -0.70 -4.75 9.20
C MET A 49 -2.00 -4.16 8.68
N LEU A 50 -2.16 -4.19 7.36
CA LEU A 50 -3.43 -4.00 6.70
C LEU A 50 -3.55 -4.92 5.48
N THR A 51 -4.80 -5.20 5.09
CA THR A 51 -5.13 -6.05 3.95
C THR A 51 -6.09 -5.31 3.02
N PHE A 52 -5.80 -5.34 1.71
CA PHE A 52 -6.73 -4.94 0.66
C PHE A 52 -7.09 -6.14 -0.20
N GLU A 53 -8.31 -6.12 -0.73
CA GLU A 53 -8.81 -7.09 -1.68
C GLU A 53 -8.98 -6.45 -3.06
N PHE A 54 -8.59 -7.18 -4.10
CA PHE A 54 -8.61 -6.72 -5.49
C PHE A 54 -9.34 -7.75 -6.35
N PRO A 55 -10.53 -7.43 -6.89
CA PRO A 55 -11.18 -8.32 -7.88
C PRO A 55 -10.34 -8.33 -9.16
N VAL A 56 -10.04 -9.53 -9.66
CA VAL A 56 -9.26 -9.67 -10.89
C VAL A 56 -10.18 -9.52 -12.10
N GLN A 57 -10.06 -8.39 -12.78
CA GLN A 57 -10.92 -7.96 -13.87
C GLN A 57 -10.34 -8.36 -15.23
N PRO A 58 -11.19 -8.53 -16.29
CA PRO A 58 -10.73 -8.95 -17.62
C PRO A 58 -9.61 -8.06 -18.22
N TRP A 59 -9.64 -6.75 -18.01
CA TRP A 59 -8.65 -5.83 -18.54
C TRP A 59 -7.26 -6.00 -17.91
N GLN A 60 -7.18 -6.64 -16.75
CA GLN A 60 -5.92 -6.95 -16.06
C GLN A 60 -5.26 -8.23 -16.57
N ALA A 61 -5.91 -8.95 -17.49
CA ALA A 61 -5.46 -10.24 -17.97
C ALA A 61 -4.18 -10.14 -18.80
N ASN A 62 -3.29 -11.09 -18.62
CA ASN A 62 -2.20 -11.37 -19.53
C ASN A 62 -2.68 -12.27 -20.70
N ARG A 63 -1.76 -12.62 -21.61
CA ARG A 63 -2.07 -13.41 -22.83
C ARG A 63 -2.66 -14.80 -22.56
N VAL A 64 -2.48 -15.34 -21.35
CA VAL A 64 -2.95 -16.68 -20.95
C VAL A 64 -4.15 -16.61 -19.97
N GLY A 65 -4.78 -15.45 -19.83
CA GLY A 65 -6.00 -15.29 -19.03
C GLY A 65 -5.80 -15.19 -17.52
N ASN A 66 -4.58 -14.99 -17.05
CA ASN A 66 -4.29 -14.73 -15.65
C ASN A 66 -4.05 -13.24 -15.41
N MET A 67 -4.16 -12.78 -14.17
CA MET A 67 -3.78 -11.41 -13.78
C MET A 67 -2.34 -11.12 -14.20
N HIS A 68 -2.14 -10.03 -14.93
CA HIS A 68 -0.80 -9.63 -15.37
C HIS A 68 0.10 -9.35 -14.16
N GLY A 69 1.38 -9.75 -14.23
CA GLY A 69 2.33 -9.56 -13.13
C GLY A 69 2.48 -8.08 -12.71
N GLY A 70 2.40 -7.14 -13.66
CA GLY A 70 2.36 -5.72 -13.36
C GLY A 70 1.15 -5.31 -12.52
N MET A 71 -0.01 -5.95 -12.70
CA MET A 71 -1.20 -5.67 -11.89
C MET A 71 -1.08 -6.25 -10.47
N ILE A 72 -0.44 -7.41 -10.32
CA ILE A 72 -0.09 -7.96 -8.99
C ILE A 72 0.89 -7.01 -8.28
N CYS A 73 1.90 -6.50 -9.00
CA CYS A 73 2.83 -5.50 -8.49
C CYS A 73 2.09 -4.22 -8.04
N THR A 74 1.15 -3.72 -8.85
CA THR A 74 0.30 -2.56 -8.50
C THR A 74 -0.53 -2.83 -7.24
N ALA A 75 -1.11 -4.02 -7.09
CA ALA A 75 -1.87 -4.38 -5.89
C ALA A 75 -0.98 -4.36 -4.64
N PHE A 76 0.27 -4.85 -4.73
CA PHE A 76 1.25 -4.71 -3.65
C PHE A 76 1.60 -3.26 -3.37
N ASP A 77 1.90 -2.46 -4.39
CA ASP A 77 2.27 -1.05 -4.21
C ASP A 77 1.15 -0.28 -3.52
N LEU A 78 -0.09 -0.43 -3.97
CA LEU A 78 -1.25 0.22 -3.35
C LEU A 78 -1.44 -0.16 -1.87
N THR A 79 -1.31 -1.45 -1.55
CA THR A 79 -1.52 -1.95 -0.19
C THR A 79 -0.37 -1.56 0.73
N ILE A 80 0.87 -1.74 0.28
CA ILE A 80 2.08 -1.43 1.05
C ILE A 80 2.21 0.09 1.23
N ALA A 81 1.96 0.89 0.17
CA ALA A 81 1.97 2.35 0.26
C ALA A 81 0.94 2.88 1.25
N ALA A 82 -0.25 2.29 1.34
CA ALA A 82 -1.25 2.69 2.32
C ALA A 82 -0.70 2.55 3.74
N LEU A 83 -0.06 1.43 4.07
CA LEU A 83 0.54 1.21 5.38
C LEU A 83 1.78 2.10 5.62
N ALA A 84 2.64 2.28 4.61
CA ALA A 84 3.80 3.16 4.69
C ALA A 84 3.39 4.60 5.00
N ARG A 85 2.37 5.13 4.31
CA ARG A 85 1.82 6.48 4.53
C ARG A 85 1.22 6.64 5.93
N PHE A 86 0.57 5.62 6.47
CA PHE A 86 0.10 5.65 7.85
C PHE A 86 1.25 5.93 8.83
N TYR A 87 2.39 5.24 8.69
CA TYR A 87 3.56 5.46 9.55
C TYR A 87 4.33 6.73 9.25
N ALA A 88 4.30 7.22 8.00
CA ALA A 88 4.92 8.50 7.64
C ALA A 88 4.15 9.71 8.20
N GLY A 89 2.86 9.55 8.53
CA GLY A 89 2.00 10.62 9.02
C GLY A 89 1.77 11.71 7.96
N GLU A 90 2.21 12.94 8.22
CA GLU A 90 2.10 14.07 7.29
C GLU A 90 3.23 14.15 6.28
N ASN A 91 4.27 13.32 6.45
CA ASN A 91 5.41 13.28 5.54
C ASN A 91 5.04 12.59 4.22
N PHE A 92 5.72 12.98 3.14
CA PHE A 92 5.64 12.28 1.88
C PHE A 92 6.41 10.96 1.98
N ALA A 93 5.80 9.86 1.53
CA ALA A 93 6.38 8.53 1.60
C ALA A 93 6.52 7.89 0.21
N PRO A 94 7.56 8.27 -0.57
CA PRO A 94 7.82 7.64 -1.86
C PRO A 94 8.37 6.22 -1.70
N THR A 95 7.98 5.36 -2.65
CA THR A 95 8.54 4.02 -2.80
C THR A 95 10.00 4.12 -3.24
N VAL A 96 10.91 3.51 -2.47
CA VAL A 96 12.33 3.39 -2.84
C VAL A 96 12.57 2.10 -3.63
N SER A 97 11.97 1.00 -3.16
CA SER A 97 12.06 -0.29 -3.83
C SER A 97 10.82 -1.13 -3.57
N LEU A 98 10.47 -1.96 -4.54
CA LEU A 98 9.45 -2.98 -4.44
C LEU A 98 9.93 -4.22 -5.20
N ASP A 99 10.25 -5.28 -4.48
CA ASP A 99 10.66 -6.57 -5.02
C ASP A 99 9.49 -7.56 -4.90
N VAL A 100 9.03 -8.10 -6.02
CA VAL A 100 7.89 -9.02 -6.07
C VAL A 100 8.32 -10.38 -6.58
N LYS A 101 7.95 -11.44 -5.85
CA LYS A 101 8.15 -12.83 -6.24
C LYS A 101 6.81 -13.49 -6.55
N TYR A 102 6.65 -13.92 -7.80
CA TYR A 102 5.44 -14.57 -8.31
C TYR A 102 5.53 -16.08 -8.08
N ILE A 103 4.52 -16.66 -7.44
CA ILE A 103 4.51 -18.07 -7.00
C ILE A 103 3.43 -18.85 -7.75
N ARG A 104 2.24 -18.25 -7.90
CA ARG A 104 1.08 -18.91 -8.56
C ARG A 104 0.30 -17.93 -9.42
N PRO A 105 -0.27 -18.41 -10.54
CA PRO A 105 -1.18 -17.59 -11.33
C PRO A 105 -2.47 -17.30 -10.56
N VAL A 106 -3.00 -16.09 -10.75
CA VAL A 106 -4.32 -15.65 -10.27
C VAL A 106 -5.20 -15.45 -11.49
N LYS A 107 -6.37 -16.06 -11.53
CA LYS A 107 -7.23 -16.04 -12.72
C LYS A 107 -8.14 -14.82 -12.74
N VAL A 108 -8.58 -14.42 -13.92
CA VAL A 108 -9.69 -13.47 -14.06
C VAL A 108 -10.92 -14.05 -13.37
N GLY A 109 -11.57 -13.24 -12.54
CA GLY A 109 -12.71 -13.64 -11.70
C GLY A 109 -12.35 -14.06 -10.29
N ASP A 110 -11.06 -14.37 -9.99
CA ASP A 110 -10.59 -14.55 -8.62
C ASP A 110 -10.49 -13.19 -7.90
N THR A 111 -10.31 -13.24 -6.59
CA THR A 111 -9.97 -12.08 -5.76
C THR A 111 -8.55 -12.23 -5.21
N LEU A 112 -7.69 -11.26 -5.48
CA LEU A 112 -6.35 -11.19 -4.88
C LEU A 112 -6.44 -10.45 -3.54
N THR A 113 -6.14 -11.14 -2.44
CA THR A 113 -6.05 -10.57 -1.10
C THR A 113 -4.60 -10.27 -0.78
N VAL A 114 -4.25 -9.00 -0.62
CA VAL A 114 -2.88 -8.54 -0.35
C VAL A 114 -2.79 -8.03 1.07
N THR A 115 -1.91 -8.63 1.86
CA THR A 115 -1.61 -8.22 3.24
C THR A 115 -0.24 -7.56 3.29
N ALA A 116 -0.16 -6.32 3.74
CA ALA A 116 1.07 -5.61 4.05
C ALA A 116 1.38 -5.66 5.55
N ARG A 117 2.66 -5.80 5.92
CA ARG A 117 3.16 -5.70 7.30
C ARG A 117 4.36 -4.79 7.37
N ALA A 118 4.39 -3.88 8.35
CA ALA A 118 5.57 -3.09 8.63
C ALA A 118 6.52 -3.89 9.52
N THR A 119 7.71 -4.20 9.01
CA THR A 119 8.76 -4.93 9.73
C THR A 119 9.68 -4.00 10.52
N ALA A 120 9.89 -2.77 10.01
CA ALA A 120 10.60 -1.73 10.72
C ALA A 120 10.01 -0.35 10.36
N THR A 121 9.76 0.47 11.38
CA THR A 121 9.24 1.83 11.23
C THR A 121 10.24 2.80 11.82
N GLY A 122 11.11 3.35 10.96
CA GLY A 122 12.14 4.31 11.33
C GLY A 122 11.76 5.75 10.97
N LYS A 123 12.52 6.69 11.49
CA LYS A 123 12.29 8.13 11.23
C LYS A 123 12.47 8.50 9.75
N ARG A 124 13.39 7.84 9.04
CA ARG A 124 13.71 8.12 7.63
C ARG A 124 13.23 7.05 6.66
N ILE A 125 13.12 5.81 7.12
CA ILE A 125 12.83 4.65 6.29
C ILE A 125 11.82 3.78 7.01
N THR A 126 10.83 3.28 6.25
CA THR A 126 9.90 2.23 6.67
C THR A 126 10.13 1.01 5.78
N GLN A 127 10.36 -0.15 6.40
CA GLN A 127 10.50 -1.43 5.71
C GLN A 127 9.21 -2.23 5.88
N LEU A 128 8.74 -2.81 4.79
CA LEU A 128 7.49 -3.56 4.76
C LEU A 128 7.65 -4.84 3.95
N THR A 129 6.83 -5.81 4.29
CA THR A 129 6.64 -7.03 3.51
C THR A 129 5.19 -7.14 3.07
N GLY A 130 4.95 -7.91 2.01
CA GLY A 130 3.62 -8.20 1.50
C GLY A 130 3.46 -9.67 1.16
N GLU A 131 2.27 -10.21 1.41
CA GLU A 131 1.84 -11.52 0.96
C GLU A 131 0.51 -11.37 0.21
N ALA A 132 0.41 -12.02 -0.94
CA ALA A 132 -0.79 -12.01 -1.77
C ALA A 132 -1.35 -13.43 -1.89
N TYR A 133 -2.63 -13.59 -1.55
CA TYR A 133 -3.34 -14.87 -1.58
C TYR A 133 -4.50 -14.82 -2.56
N ILE A 134 -4.81 -15.95 -3.18
CA ILE A 134 -6.06 -16.15 -3.91
C ILE A 134 -7.14 -16.41 -2.88
N LYS A 135 -8.11 -15.50 -2.73
CA LYS A 135 -9.13 -15.55 -1.66
C LYS A 135 -9.93 -16.85 -1.69
N GLU A 136 -10.34 -17.29 -2.86
CA GLU A 136 -11.20 -18.44 -3.07
C GLU A 136 -10.53 -19.77 -2.67
N THR A 137 -9.20 -19.82 -2.68
CA THR A 137 -8.45 -21.05 -2.39
C THR A 137 -7.53 -20.96 -1.18
N GLY A 138 -7.32 -19.76 -0.65
CA GLY A 138 -6.33 -19.50 0.41
C GLY A 138 -4.87 -19.75 0.00
N ARG A 139 -4.57 -19.93 -1.30
CA ARG A 139 -3.21 -20.26 -1.76
C ARG A 139 -2.39 -19.00 -1.96
N LEU A 140 -1.16 -19.02 -1.47
CA LEU A 140 -0.19 -17.94 -1.67
C LEU A 140 0.13 -17.79 -3.17
N ALA A 141 -0.12 -16.60 -3.71
CA ALA A 141 0.10 -16.27 -5.12
C ALA A 141 1.42 -15.52 -5.35
N ALA A 142 1.77 -14.60 -4.47
CA ALA A 142 3.00 -13.81 -4.57
C ALA A 142 3.44 -13.29 -3.19
N THR A 143 4.72 -12.89 -3.09
CA THR A 143 5.26 -12.18 -1.92
C THR A 143 5.99 -10.92 -2.38
N ALA A 144 6.11 -9.94 -1.48
CA ALA A 144 6.85 -8.71 -1.75
C ALA A 144 7.68 -8.26 -0.54
N ALA A 145 8.77 -7.55 -0.84
CA ALA A 145 9.52 -6.74 0.11
C ALA A 145 9.65 -5.32 -0.43
N SER A 146 9.52 -4.33 0.45
CA SER A 146 9.52 -2.92 0.01
C SER A 146 10.16 -2.02 1.05
N VAL A 147 10.74 -0.93 0.54
CA VAL A 147 11.31 0.16 1.34
C VAL A 147 10.66 1.47 0.91
N TYR A 148 10.20 2.23 1.88
CA TYR A 148 9.66 3.58 1.71
C TYR A 148 10.53 4.58 2.45
N MET A 149 10.73 5.75 1.86
CA MET A 149 11.43 6.86 2.50
C MET A 149 10.41 7.82 3.12
N ASN A 150 10.66 8.30 4.33
CA ASN A 150 9.88 9.36 4.97
C ASN A 150 10.54 10.71 4.67
N VAL A 151 9.97 11.48 3.76
CA VAL A 151 10.48 12.78 3.32
C VAL A 151 9.77 13.88 4.07
N ASP A 152 10.55 14.67 4.83
CA ASP A 152 10.02 15.83 5.59
C ASP A 152 9.73 16.99 4.61
N THR A 153 8.50 17.04 4.12
CA THR A 153 8.07 18.04 3.12
C THR A 153 8.14 19.49 3.63
N VAL A 154 8.13 19.71 4.92
CA VAL A 154 8.25 21.06 5.50
C VAL A 154 9.69 21.56 5.35
N LYS A 155 10.67 20.72 5.68
CA LYS A 155 12.10 21.07 5.55
C LYS A 155 12.53 21.25 4.10
N GLU A 156 12.02 20.41 3.18
CA GLU A 156 12.33 20.57 1.76
C GLU A 156 11.78 21.88 1.21
N ARG A 157 10.56 22.28 1.57
CA ARG A 157 10.00 23.59 1.17
C ARG A 157 10.79 24.77 1.71
N GLU A 158 11.30 24.67 2.93
CA GLU A 158 12.16 25.70 3.56
C GLU A 158 13.55 25.77 2.90
N GLN A 159 14.14 24.62 2.55
CA GLN A 159 15.42 24.56 1.84
C GLN A 159 15.31 25.14 0.44
N ASN A 160 14.27 24.78 -0.32
CA ASN A 160 14.04 25.33 -1.67
C ASN A 160 13.84 26.85 -1.65
N LYS A 161 13.07 27.38 -0.69
CA LYS A 161 12.91 28.83 -0.51
C LYS A 161 14.22 29.56 -0.14
N LYS A 162 15.14 28.89 0.57
CA LYS A 162 16.46 29.47 0.88
C LYS A 162 17.36 29.47 -0.35
N THR A 163 17.32 28.42 -1.17
CA THR A 163 18.12 28.31 -2.39
C THR A 163 17.68 29.32 -3.45
N GLU A 164 16.36 29.56 -3.59
CA GLU A 164 15.81 30.57 -4.50
C GLU A 164 16.21 32.00 -4.10
N LYS A 165 16.37 32.29 -2.79
CA LYS A 165 16.80 33.61 -2.29
C LYS A 165 18.30 33.88 -2.41
N VAL A 166 19.11 32.85 -2.66
CA VAL A 166 20.58 32.99 -2.82
C VAL A 166 20.95 33.20 -4.29
N ASN A 167 20.04 32.86 -5.22
CA ASN A 167 20.25 32.96 -6.68
C ASN A 167 19.63 34.22 -7.31
N VAL A 168 19.24 35.20 -6.49
CA VAL A 168 18.84 36.56 -6.87
C VAL A 168 19.81 37.56 -6.28
#